data_bde7315afecbc9e482325aa55a847510
#
_entry.id   bde7315afecbc9e482325aa55a847510
#
_cell.length_a   1.000
_cell.length_b   1.000
_cell.length_c   1.000
_cell.angle_alpha   90.00
_cell.angle_beta   90.00
_cell.angle_gamma   90.00
#
_symmetry.space_group_name_H-M   'P 1'
#
loop_
_entity.id
_entity.type
_entity.pdbx_description
1 polymer ?
#
loop_
_entity_poly.entity_id
_entity_poly.type
_entity_poly.pdbx_seq_one_letter_code
_entity_poly.pdbx_strand_id
1 'polypeptide(L)'
;MDTSRTVEPPTGGSRRSNACCARGQYFSATTKPARHLGGDRGFREGSLFSGLAHNDLVIHLRVVSPANLTQTLVPALQAEPTVMNLTVLAGAVSNPDGDALSFDVPQGAANQVIGRLRDSGVDQRGSIILENVDTSISALADRVSARRGRFQEFTPVWAEIESRIGREGTFPPSWFALLVIAGLIGAVGILTNSEILIVGAMVVGPEYGAILSVAFAVTRRDFPGAVRSARALGTGFALAVVGALLLGLIVRWTGLEPAAYSAGVRPVSNLINTPNWFSFIVAALAGVVGIVSLTESRSSTLIGVFISVTTIPAASDIGVSAAFGSGREAWGSALQLLLNVVVLTAVAIVGLPTQRAIWRRWERRTAEAQAGRDPAQGSS
;
A
#
# COMPACT_ATOMS: atom_id res chain seq x y z
N MET A 1 -39.05 -32.87 -46.46
CA MET A 1 -38.58 -33.90 -45.55
C MET A 1 -38.10 -33.15 -44.33
N ASP A 2 -39.00 -32.71 -43.47
CA ASP A 2 -39.84 -33.39 -42.46
C ASP A 2 -38.96 -34.21 -41.49
N THR A 3 -38.84 -33.79 -40.30
CA THR A 3 -39.55 -34.21 -39.09
C THR A 3 -39.11 -33.42 -37.87
N SER A 4 -40.07 -32.68 -37.34
CA SER A 4 -40.20 -32.18 -35.95
C SER A 4 -40.12 -33.31 -34.91
N ARG A 5 -39.54 -33.05 -33.74
CA ARG A 5 -39.93 -33.66 -32.44
C ARG A 5 -39.82 -32.66 -31.32
N THR A 6 -40.94 -32.14 -30.95
CA THR A 6 -41.33 -31.59 -29.66
C THR A 6 -41.34 -32.71 -28.61
N VAL A 7 -40.83 -32.43 -27.42
CA VAL A 7 -41.10 -33.19 -26.20
C VAL A 7 -41.49 -32.19 -25.09
N GLU A 8 -42.74 -32.27 -24.67
CA GLU A 8 -43.35 -31.59 -23.54
C GLU A 8 -42.93 -32.18 -22.18
N PRO A 9 -43.06 -31.40 -21.07
CA PRO A 9 -42.72 -31.83 -19.71
C PRO A 9 -43.90 -32.48 -18.99
N PRO A 10 -43.66 -33.29 -17.95
CA PRO A 10 -44.73 -33.81 -17.09
C PRO A 10 -45.05 -32.83 -15.95
N THR A 11 -46.33 -32.60 -15.81
CA THR A 11 -47.05 -31.94 -14.72
C THR A 11 -47.11 -32.82 -13.48
N GLY A 12 -47.12 -32.19 -12.32
CA GLY A 12 -47.86 -32.74 -11.19
C GLY A 12 -47.26 -32.57 -9.80
N GLY A 13 -47.93 -31.80 -8.93
CA GLY A 13 -47.87 -32.05 -7.51
C GLY A 13 -47.78 -30.84 -6.59
N SER A 14 -48.88 -30.16 -6.40
CA SER A 14 -49.35 -29.32 -5.33
C SER A 14 -48.80 -29.57 -3.91
N ARG A 15 -48.51 -28.55 -3.12
CA ARG A 15 -49.25 -28.10 -1.93
C ARG A 15 -48.53 -27.02 -1.11
N ARG A 16 -49.27 -25.88 -0.96
CA ARG A 16 -49.52 -25.03 0.20
C ARG A 16 -48.32 -24.42 0.96
N SER A 17 -48.18 -23.14 0.81
CA SER A 17 -48.59 -22.02 1.69
C SER A 17 -48.02 -22.11 3.12
N ASN A 18 -47.24 -21.13 3.50
CA ASN A 18 -47.58 -20.24 4.59
C ASN A 18 -46.61 -19.02 4.63
N ALA A 19 -47.22 -17.88 4.45
CA ALA A 19 -46.65 -16.60 4.83
C ALA A 19 -46.67 -16.50 6.35
N CYS A 20 -45.60 -15.98 6.95
CA CYS A 20 -45.66 -15.41 8.29
C CYS A 20 -44.68 -14.26 8.44
N CYS A 21 -45.26 -13.08 8.51
CA CYS A 21 -44.63 -11.88 9.09
C CYS A 21 -44.44 -12.07 10.59
N ALA A 22 -43.28 -11.73 11.14
CA ALA A 22 -43.13 -11.38 12.55
C ALA A 22 -41.90 -10.48 12.68
N ARG A 23 -42.10 -9.20 12.81
CA ARG A 23 -42.08 -8.38 14.05
C ARG A 23 -40.86 -8.62 14.92
N GLY A 24 -40.05 -7.57 15.01
CA GLY A 24 -38.98 -7.40 15.97
C GLY A 24 -39.44 -7.49 17.41
N GLN A 25 -38.67 -8.13 18.23
CA GLN A 25 -38.76 -8.02 19.68
C GLN A 25 -37.38 -7.81 20.25
N TYR A 26 -37.24 -6.65 20.86
CA TYR A 26 -36.13 -6.28 21.76
C TYR A 26 -36.20 -7.19 23.00
N PHE A 27 -35.15 -7.95 23.26
CA PHE A 27 -35.01 -8.68 24.52
C PHE A 27 -34.32 -7.78 25.55
N SER A 28 -35.11 -7.26 26.48
CA SER A 28 -34.67 -6.66 27.71
C SER A 28 -34.45 -7.76 28.74
N ALA A 29 -33.24 -8.06 29.10
CA ALA A 29 -32.90 -8.99 30.18
C ALA A 29 -32.79 -8.24 31.50
N THR A 30 -33.85 -8.33 32.30
CA THR A 30 -33.85 -7.99 33.73
C THR A 30 -33.11 -9.05 34.52
N THR A 31 -31.99 -8.72 35.07
CA THR A 31 -31.24 -9.53 36.05
C THR A 31 -31.95 -9.59 37.40
N LYS A 32 -32.30 -10.81 37.84
CA LYS A 32 -32.58 -11.09 39.26
C LYS A 32 -31.33 -11.66 39.95
N PRO A 33 -31.05 -11.31 41.20
CA PRO A 33 -29.85 -11.81 41.87
C PRO A 33 -30.07 -13.22 42.44
N ALA A 34 -29.16 -14.13 42.10
CA ALA A 34 -29.10 -15.45 42.73
C ALA A 34 -28.13 -15.44 43.93
N ARG A 35 -28.57 -16.10 44.98
CA ARG A 35 -27.96 -16.20 46.32
C ARG A 35 -26.60 -16.94 46.28
N HIS A 36 -25.75 -16.49 47.19
CA HIS A 36 -24.54 -17.13 47.66
C HIS A 36 -24.67 -18.62 47.95
N LEU A 37 -23.82 -19.42 47.38
CA LEU A 37 -23.30 -20.64 47.97
C LEU A 37 -21.77 -20.59 47.79
N GLY A 38 -21.07 -20.56 48.93
CA GLY A 38 -19.64 -20.46 49.00
C GLY A 38 -18.95 -21.75 48.51
N GLY A 39 -17.81 -21.56 47.85
CA GLY A 39 -16.92 -22.59 47.36
C GLY A 39 -15.69 -21.91 46.78
N ASP A 40 -14.77 -21.59 47.66
CA ASP A 40 -13.47 -21.02 47.36
C ASP A 40 -12.65 -21.98 46.47
N ARG A 41 -12.59 -21.72 45.20
CA ARG A 41 -11.51 -22.15 44.30
C ARG A 41 -11.21 -20.98 43.37
N GLY A 42 -10.19 -20.23 43.74
CA GLY A 42 -9.66 -19.10 42.96
C GLY A 42 -9.35 -19.49 41.52
N PHE A 43 -10.30 -19.27 40.65
CA PHE A 43 -10.08 -19.24 39.22
C PHE A 43 -9.48 -17.87 38.90
N ARG A 44 -8.16 -17.84 38.72
CA ARG A 44 -7.46 -16.63 38.26
C ARG A 44 -7.95 -16.28 36.84
N GLU A 45 -9.00 -15.51 36.73
CA GLU A 45 -9.48 -14.91 35.45
C GLU A 45 -8.52 -13.87 34.86
N GLY A 46 -7.41 -13.60 35.54
CA GLY A 46 -6.42 -12.60 35.12
C GLY A 46 -5.39 -13.06 34.08
N SER A 47 -5.35 -14.35 33.68
CA SER A 47 -4.25 -14.82 32.80
C SER A 47 -4.67 -15.20 31.38
N LEU A 48 -5.99 -15.26 31.07
CA LEU A 48 -6.47 -15.62 29.74
C LEU A 48 -6.52 -14.43 28.77
N PHE A 49 -6.56 -13.19 29.27
CA PHE A 49 -6.58 -11.98 28.41
C PHE A 49 -5.23 -11.26 28.29
N SER A 50 -4.24 -11.61 29.11
CA SER A 50 -2.89 -11.05 28.94
C SER A 50 -2.06 -11.69 27.83
N GLY A 51 -2.55 -12.80 27.24
CA GLY A 51 -1.94 -13.49 26.11
C GLY A 51 -2.55 -13.15 24.75
N LEU A 52 -3.59 -12.32 24.69
CA LEU A 52 -4.22 -11.92 23.44
C LEU A 52 -3.58 -10.62 22.94
N ALA A 53 -2.82 -10.78 21.86
CA ALA A 53 -2.37 -9.74 20.94
C ALA A 53 -1.03 -9.04 21.26
N HIS A 54 0.06 -9.79 21.36
CA HIS A 54 1.25 -9.35 20.65
C HIS A 54 1.18 -10.01 19.26
N ASN A 55 0.66 -9.26 18.31
CA ASN A 55 0.71 -9.63 16.91
C ASN A 55 2.14 -9.25 16.44
N ASP A 56 3.13 -10.01 16.92
CA ASP A 56 4.51 -9.84 16.50
C ASP A 56 4.56 -10.10 15.00
N LEU A 57 4.83 -9.05 14.23
CA LEU A 57 4.97 -9.15 12.79
C LEU A 57 6.18 -10.04 12.50
N VAL A 58 5.91 -11.25 12.05
CA VAL A 58 6.89 -12.25 11.66
C VAL A 58 6.98 -12.27 10.14
N ILE A 59 8.19 -12.33 9.63
CA ILE A 59 8.45 -12.48 8.20
C ILE A 59 8.97 -13.89 7.96
N HIS A 60 8.28 -14.61 7.10
CA HIS A 60 8.70 -15.88 6.59
C HIS A 60 9.64 -15.68 5.41
N LEU A 61 10.85 -16.23 5.48
CA LEU A 61 11.81 -16.20 4.39
C LEU A 61 11.93 -17.58 3.78
N ARG A 62 11.76 -17.63 2.48
CA ARG A 62 12.08 -18.79 1.67
C ARG A 62 13.25 -18.44 0.77
N VAL A 63 14.32 -19.22 0.90
CA VAL A 63 15.57 -19.00 0.18
C VAL A 63 15.89 -20.22 -0.66
N VAL A 64 16.16 -20.01 -1.94
CA VAL A 64 16.74 -21.02 -2.82
C VAL A 64 18.22 -20.73 -2.93
N SER A 65 19.07 -21.70 -2.60
CA SER A 65 20.52 -21.53 -2.55
C SER A 65 21.22 -22.69 -3.24
N PRO A 66 22.24 -22.43 -4.06
CA PRO A 66 23.14 -23.48 -4.53
C PRO A 66 23.78 -24.21 -3.36
N ALA A 67 23.98 -25.52 -3.45
CA ALA A 67 24.47 -26.35 -2.35
C ALA A 67 25.81 -25.89 -1.76
N ASN A 68 26.70 -25.31 -2.58
CA ASN A 68 27.97 -24.77 -2.12
C ASN A 68 27.81 -23.54 -1.21
N LEU A 69 26.77 -22.72 -1.41
CA LEU A 69 26.46 -21.58 -0.54
C LEU A 69 25.69 -22.02 0.71
N THR A 70 24.82 -23.00 0.59
CA THR A 70 24.05 -23.55 1.71
C THR A 70 24.97 -24.01 2.84
N GLN A 71 26.11 -24.63 2.51
CA GLN A 71 27.09 -25.08 3.52
C GLN A 71 27.63 -23.96 4.41
N THR A 72 27.76 -22.76 3.88
CA THR A 72 28.19 -21.55 4.63
C THR A 72 27.05 -20.80 5.28
N LEU A 73 25.88 -20.81 4.63
CA LEU A 73 24.70 -20.08 5.10
C LEU A 73 24.02 -20.72 6.29
N VAL A 74 23.89 -22.06 6.30
CA VAL A 74 23.18 -22.76 7.37
C VAL A 74 23.84 -22.54 8.73
N PRO A 75 25.17 -22.69 8.92
CA PRO A 75 25.79 -22.37 10.19
C PRO A 75 25.63 -20.90 10.60
N ALA A 76 25.69 -19.97 9.64
CA ALA A 76 25.52 -18.54 9.91
C ALA A 76 24.09 -18.21 10.35
N LEU A 77 23.08 -18.84 9.74
CA LEU A 77 21.67 -18.69 10.12
C LEU A 77 21.36 -19.34 11.46
N GLN A 78 21.97 -20.50 11.76
CA GLN A 78 21.81 -21.17 13.06
C GLN A 78 22.43 -20.36 14.21
N ALA A 79 23.52 -19.65 13.94
CA ALA A 79 24.19 -18.80 14.92
C ALA A 79 23.42 -17.48 15.16
N GLU A 80 22.45 -17.13 14.30
CA GLU A 80 21.67 -15.91 14.44
C GLU A 80 20.48 -16.11 15.38
N PRO A 81 20.47 -15.44 16.56
CA PRO A 81 19.44 -15.67 17.59
C PRO A 81 18.04 -15.28 17.17
N THR A 82 17.91 -14.55 16.05
CA THR A 82 16.65 -14.03 15.54
C THR A 82 16.04 -14.91 14.46
N VAL A 83 16.78 -15.90 13.99
CA VAL A 83 16.29 -16.89 13.04
C VAL A 83 15.56 -18.00 13.81
N MET A 84 14.31 -18.23 13.43
CA MET A 84 13.43 -19.23 14.03
C MET A 84 12.98 -20.23 12.98
N ASN A 85 12.61 -21.44 13.41
CA ASN A 85 11.99 -22.46 12.56
C ASN A 85 12.80 -22.79 11.29
N LEU A 86 14.13 -22.75 11.38
CA LEU A 86 14.99 -23.02 10.23
C LEU A 86 14.79 -24.45 9.73
N THR A 87 14.33 -24.58 8.50
CA THR A 87 14.18 -25.84 7.78
C THR A 87 15.09 -25.81 6.56
N VAL A 88 15.82 -26.90 6.34
CA VAL A 88 16.72 -27.07 5.19
C VAL A 88 16.32 -28.34 4.44
N LEU A 89 15.99 -28.20 3.19
CA LEU A 89 15.64 -29.30 2.28
C LEU A 89 16.72 -29.39 1.20
N ALA A 90 17.68 -30.27 1.40
CA ALA A 90 18.81 -30.45 0.50
C ALA A 90 18.36 -31.05 -0.83
N GLY A 91 18.82 -30.47 -1.97
CA GLY A 91 18.52 -30.93 -3.31
C GLY A 91 17.04 -30.87 -3.70
N ALA A 92 16.22 -30.11 -2.96
CA ALA A 92 14.78 -30.07 -3.19
C ALA A 92 14.34 -29.15 -4.35
N VAL A 93 15.24 -28.31 -4.85
CA VAL A 93 14.96 -27.37 -5.93
C VAL A 93 15.63 -27.83 -7.22
N SER A 94 14.85 -27.93 -8.28
CA SER A 94 15.30 -28.45 -9.57
C SER A 94 15.61 -27.34 -10.59
N ASN A 95 15.16 -26.11 -10.36
CA ASN A 95 15.41 -24.98 -11.29
C ASN A 95 15.39 -23.63 -10.55
N PRO A 96 16.56 -23.02 -10.32
CA PRO A 96 17.91 -23.59 -10.46
C PRO A 96 18.15 -24.75 -9.47
N ASP A 97 19.03 -25.69 -9.82
CA ASP A 97 19.42 -26.78 -8.92
C ASP A 97 19.95 -26.23 -7.60
N GLY A 98 19.43 -26.74 -6.49
CA GLY A 98 19.84 -26.25 -5.17
C GLY A 98 19.00 -26.74 -4.00
N ASP A 99 19.27 -26.13 -2.87
CA ASP A 99 18.62 -26.41 -1.61
C ASP A 99 17.53 -25.36 -1.34
N ALA A 100 16.44 -25.79 -0.70
CA ALA A 100 15.44 -24.88 -0.18
C ALA A 100 15.65 -24.68 1.32
N LEU A 101 15.83 -23.42 1.73
CA LEU A 101 15.84 -23.02 3.13
C LEU A 101 14.57 -22.24 3.42
N SER A 102 13.98 -22.50 4.58
CA SER A 102 12.77 -21.81 5.04
C SER A 102 12.91 -21.49 6.51
N PHE A 103 12.65 -20.25 6.89
CA PHE A 103 12.79 -19.82 8.29
C PHE A 103 12.01 -18.53 8.55
N ASP A 104 11.79 -18.25 9.83
CA ASP A 104 11.04 -17.10 10.30
C ASP A 104 11.97 -16.13 11.02
N VAL A 105 11.71 -14.83 10.83
CA VAL A 105 12.41 -13.77 11.55
C VAL A 105 11.41 -12.70 12.01
N PRO A 106 11.61 -12.09 13.19
CA PRO A 106 10.86 -10.91 13.57
C PRO A 106 11.14 -9.77 12.57
N GLN A 107 10.14 -8.95 12.26
CA GLN A 107 10.25 -7.85 11.30
C GLN A 107 11.46 -6.95 11.58
N GLY A 108 11.74 -6.63 12.86
CA GLY A 108 12.88 -5.83 13.26
C GLY A 108 14.26 -6.43 12.99
N ALA A 109 14.34 -7.75 12.70
CA ALA A 109 15.58 -8.44 12.36
C ALA A 109 15.75 -8.65 10.85
N ALA A 110 14.67 -8.53 10.08
CA ALA A 110 14.63 -8.93 8.68
C ALA A 110 15.68 -8.22 7.84
N ASN A 111 15.86 -6.91 8.01
CA ASN A 111 16.87 -6.16 7.24
C ASN A 111 18.29 -6.70 7.43
N GLN A 112 18.65 -7.07 8.67
CA GLN A 112 19.97 -7.60 8.98
C GLN A 112 20.18 -8.97 8.33
N VAL A 113 19.20 -9.86 8.47
CA VAL A 113 19.27 -11.22 7.90
C VAL A 113 19.27 -11.16 6.37
N ILE A 114 18.40 -10.35 5.76
CA ILE A 114 18.36 -10.14 4.30
C ILE A 114 19.68 -9.54 3.80
N GLY A 115 20.27 -8.60 4.54
CA GLY A 115 21.59 -8.04 4.22
C GLY A 115 22.65 -9.14 4.12
N ARG A 116 22.76 -10.00 5.12
CA ARG A 116 23.72 -11.13 5.12
C ARG A 116 23.48 -12.12 3.98
N LEU A 117 22.21 -12.41 3.65
CA LEU A 117 21.89 -13.27 2.51
C LEU A 117 22.33 -12.64 1.19
N ARG A 118 22.15 -11.33 1.00
CA ARG A 118 22.62 -10.61 -0.18
C ARG A 118 24.14 -10.54 -0.25
N ASP A 119 24.80 -10.28 0.87
CA ASP A 119 26.27 -10.24 0.95
C ASP A 119 26.90 -11.59 0.59
N SER A 120 26.21 -12.71 0.85
CA SER A 120 26.63 -14.03 0.40
C SER A 120 26.39 -14.30 -1.09
N GLY A 121 25.69 -13.43 -1.81
CA GLY A 121 25.40 -13.54 -3.23
C GLY A 121 24.30 -14.54 -3.60
N VAL A 122 23.44 -14.91 -2.65
CA VAL A 122 22.31 -15.82 -2.88
C VAL A 122 21.28 -15.19 -3.82
N ASP A 123 21.07 -13.88 -3.74
CA ASP A 123 20.16 -13.14 -4.59
C ASP A 123 20.53 -13.16 -6.08
N GLN A 124 21.81 -13.41 -6.39
CA GLN A 124 22.32 -13.48 -7.77
C GLN A 124 22.30 -14.90 -8.34
N ARG A 125 22.38 -15.92 -7.49
CA ARG A 125 22.52 -17.32 -7.92
C ARG A 125 21.36 -18.22 -7.51
N GLY A 126 20.45 -17.70 -6.72
CA GLY A 126 19.26 -18.35 -6.23
C GLY A 126 18.11 -17.36 -6.13
N SER A 127 17.31 -17.44 -5.08
CA SER A 127 16.23 -16.47 -4.82
C SER A 127 15.98 -16.28 -3.33
N ILE A 128 15.52 -15.09 -2.95
CA ILE A 128 15.07 -14.77 -1.61
C ILE A 128 13.62 -14.28 -1.73
N ILE A 129 12.68 -15.01 -1.16
CA ILE A 129 11.26 -14.69 -1.14
C ILE A 129 10.89 -14.30 0.30
N LEU A 130 10.16 -13.19 0.43
CA LEU A 130 9.67 -12.69 1.70
C LEU A 130 8.15 -12.78 1.69
N GLU A 131 7.60 -13.33 2.76
CA GLU A 131 6.16 -13.40 2.98
C GLU A 131 5.85 -12.81 4.36
N ASN A 132 4.96 -11.82 4.39
CA ASN A 132 4.47 -11.27 5.66
C ASN A 132 3.47 -12.24 6.27
N VAL A 133 3.69 -12.63 7.50
CA VAL A 133 2.77 -13.51 8.24
C VAL A 133 1.82 -12.61 9.03
N ASP A 134 0.56 -12.58 8.63
CA ASP A 134 -0.46 -11.73 9.26
C ASP A 134 -0.73 -12.11 10.72
N THR A 135 -0.57 -13.39 11.07
CA THR A 135 -0.79 -13.89 12.43
C THR A 135 0.18 -15.03 12.73
N SER A 136 0.98 -14.85 13.76
CA SER A 136 1.86 -15.86 14.30
C SER A 136 1.49 -16.15 15.75
N ILE A 137 1.28 -17.44 16.09
CA ILE A 137 1.03 -17.88 17.47
C ILE A 137 2.24 -18.72 17.88
N SER A 138 3.27 -18.08 18.42
CA SER A 138 4.53 -18.74 18.75
C SER A 138 5.17 -18.12 20.00
N ALA A 139 5.23 -18.89 21.07
CA ALA A 139 5.95 -18.48 22.29
C ALA A 139 7.46 -18.25 22.05
N LEU A 140 8.03 -18.75 20.96
CA LEU A 140 9.40 -18.47 20.55
C LEU A 140 9.50 -17.09 19.91
N ALA A 141 8.59 -16.78 19.00
CA ALA A 141 8.50 -15.46 18.37
C ALA A 141 8.32 -14.37 19.45
N ASP A 142 7.38 -14.57 20.38
CA ASP A 142 7.13 -13.64 21.49
C ASP A 142 8.39 -13.38 22.33
N ARG A 143 9.18 -14.44 22.62
CA ARG A 143 10.42 -14.30 23.39
C ARG A 143 11.53 -13.57 22.63
N VAL A 144 11.65 -13.84 21.34
CA VAL A 144 12.67 -13.21 20.49
C VAL A 144 12.33 -11.73 20.28
N SER A 145 11.08 -11.40 20.05
CA SER A 145 10.58 -10.02 19.91
C SER A 145 10.71 -9.24 21.21
N ALA A 146 10.31 -9.81 22.34
CA ALA A 146 10.40 -9.17 23.65
C ALA A 146 11.83 -8.76 24.06
N ARG A 147 12.85 -9.51 23.61
CA ARG A 147 14.27 -9.17 23.85
C ARG A 147 14.73 -7.95 23.07
N ARG A 148 14.08 -7.62 21.94
CA ARG A 148 14.48 -6.53 21.05
C ARG A 148 13.80 -5.19 21.32
N GLY A 149 12.70 -5.17 22.06
CA GLY A 149 11.97 -3.96 22.42
C GLY A 149 10.92 -3.56 21.38
N ARG A 150 9.81 -3.00 21.87
CA ARG A 150 8.58 -2.66 21.11
C ARG A 150 8.77 -1.83 19.83
N PHE A 151 9.80 -1.00 19.77
CA PHE A 151 10.02 -0.12 18.61
C PHE A 151 10.60 -0.83 17.40
N GLN A 152 11.18 -2.03 17.56
CA GLN A 152 11.72 -2.79 16.43
C GLN A 152 10.63 -3.53 15.65
N GLU A 153 9.45 -3.71 16.22
CA GLU A 153 8.28 -4.28 15.56
C GLU A 153 7.79 -3.41 14.38
N PHE A 154 8.08 -2.11 14.41
CA PHE A 154 7.69 -1.15 13.37
C PHE A 154 8.80 -0.87 12.34
N THR A 155 9.91 -1.60 12.40
CA THR A 155 11.04 -1.38 11.48
C THR A 155 10.64 -1.79 10.06
N PRO A 156 10.67 -0.87 9.08
CA PRO A 156 10.29 -1.19 7.71
C PRO A 156 11.28 -2.14 7.06
N VAL A 157 10.78 -3.12 6.32
CA VAL A 157 11.61 -4.03 5.52
C VAL A 157 11.95 -3.38 4.20
N TRP A 158 13.16 -2.86 4.10
CA TRP A 158 13.59 -2.08 2.92
C TRP A 158 13.55 -2.88 1.62
N ALA A 159 13.83 -4.18 1.67
CA ALA A 159 13.75 -5.05 0.49
C ALA A 159 12.32 -5.14 -0.06
N GLU A 160 11.32 -5.17 0.82
CA GLU A 160 9.91 -5.18 0.44
C GLU A 160 9.49 -3.84 -0.18
N ILE A 161 9.87 -2.72 0.45
CA ILE A 161 9.60 -1.37 -0.06
C ILE A 161 10.23 -1.19 -1.45
N GLU A 162 11.49 -1.58 -1.62
CA GLU A 162 12.21 -1.53 -2.89
C GLU A 162 11.50 -2.36 -3.97
N SER A 163 11.06 -3.58 -3.64
CA SER A 163 10.31 -4.45 -4.53
C SER A 163 8.96 -3.87 -4.91
N ARG A 164 8.26 -3.27 -3.93
CA ARG A 164 6.95 -2.62 -4.14
C ARG A 164 7.09 -1.43 -5.09
N ILE A 165 8.04 -0.52 -4.84
CA ILE A 165 8.28 0.63 -5.73
C ILE A 165 8.69 0.15 -7.12
N GLY A 166 9.51 -0.92 -7.22
CA GLY A 166 9.89 -1.52 -8.49
C GLY A 166 8.69 -2.06 -9.29
N ARG A 167 7.71 -2.68 -8.63
CA ARG A 167 6.44 -3.11 -9.26
C ARG A 167 5.58 -1.94 -9.70
N GLU A 168 5.49 -0.90 -8.89
CA GLU A 168 4.76 0.34 -9.22
C GLU A 168 5.41 1.13 -10.36
N GLY A 169 6.69 0.88 -10.66
CA GLY A 169 7.42 1.40 -11.83
C GLY A 169 7.12 0.65 -13.15
N THR A 170 6.18 -0.28 -13.16
CA THR A 170 5.67 -0.90 -14.37
C THR A 170 4.35 -0.26 -14.76
N PHE A 171 4.23 0.18 -16.01
CA PHE A 171 3.07 0.95 -16.49
C PHE A 171 2.30 0.15 -17.55
N PRO A 172 1.43 -0.80 -17.17
CA PRO A 172 0.60 -1.55 -18.08
C PRO A 172 -0.47 -0.63 -18.72
N PRO A 173 -1.10 -1.02 -19.84
CA PRO A 173 -2.17 -0.23 -20.47
C PRO A 173 -3.32 0.11 -19.51
N SER A 174 -3.63 -0.75 -18.55
CA SER A 174 -4.64 -0.52 -17.53
C SER A 174 -4.32 0.69 -16.63
N TRP A 175 -3.03 0.95 -16.38
CA TRP A 175 -2.58 2.11 -15.61
C TRP A 175 -2.95 3.42 -16.32
N PHE A 176 -2.75 3.51 -17.63
CA PHE A 176 -3.16 4.67 -18.44
C PHE A 176 -4.68 4.79 -18.52
N ALA A 177 -5.39 3.66 -18.66
CA ALA A 177 -6.85 3.66 -18.66
C ALA A 177 -7.43 4.20 -17.34
N LEU A 178 -6.86 3.81 -16.19
CA LEU A 178 -7.27 4.34 -14.89
C LEU A 178 -7.05 5.85 -14.77
N LEU A 179 -5.93 6.38 -15.27
CA LEU A 179 -5.68 7.82 -15.30
C LEU A 179 -6.70 8.57 -16.17
N VAL A 180 -7.05 8.02 -17.35
CA VAL A 180 -8.09 8.62 -18.21
C VAL A 180 -9.44 8.59 -17.50
N ILE A 181 -9.82 7.47 -16.89
CA ILE A 181 -11.08 7.35 -16.13
C ILE A 181 -11.09 8.32 -14.95
N ALA A 182 -10.00 8.44 -14.20
CA ALA A 182 -9.87 9.43 -13.13
C ALA A 182 -10.03 10.87 -13.66
N GLY A 183 -9.39 11.18 -14.78
CA GLY A 183 -9.54 12.47 -15.45
C GLY A 183 -10.97 12.77 -15.89
N LEU A 184 -11.69 11.78 -16.42
CA LEU A 184 -13.09 11.90 -16.81
C LEU A 184 -14.02 12.12 -15.61
N ILE A 185 -13.83 11.36 -14.51
CA ILE A 185 -14.59 11.53 -13.27
C ILE A 185 -14.33 12.93 -12.69
N GLY A 186 -13.05 13.35 -12.67
CA GLY A 186 -12.67 14.69 -12.23
C GLY A 186 -13.29 15.80 -13.08
N ALA A 187 -13.34 15.62 -14.40
CA ALA A 187 -13.99 16.57 -15.32
C ALA A 187 -15.49 16.72 -15.03
N VAL A 188 -16.21 15.61 -14.79
CA VAL A 188 -17.60 15.64 -14.34
C VAL A 188 -17.73 16.37 -13.00
N GLY A 189 -16.83 16.09 -12.05
CA GLY A 189 -16.79 16.75 -10.75
C GLY A 189 -16.64 18.27 -10.85
N ILE A 190 -15.75 18.73 -11.74
CA ILE A 190 -15.54 20.18 -12.01
C ILE A 190 -16.76 20.81 -12.65
N LEU A 191 -17.32 20.19 -13.69
CA LEU A 191 -18.50 20.69 -14.37
C LEU A 191 -19.72 20.80 -13.45
N THR A 192 -19.90 19.83 -12.55
CA THR A 192 -21.04 19.79 -11.60
C THR A 192 -20.74 20.49 -10.28
N ASN A 193 -19.54 21.06 -10.09
CA ASN A 193 -19.04 21.60 -8.82
C ASN A 193 -19.18 20.61 -7.66
N SER A 194 -18.94 19.31 -7.91
CA SER A 194 -19.08 18.23 -6.93
C SER A 194 -17.72 17.84 -6.35
N GLU A 195 -17.45 18.26 -5.12
CA GLU A 195 -16.23 17.87 -4.39
C GLU A 195 -16.14 16.35 -4.17
N ILE A 196 -17.30 15.69 -3.99
CA ILE A 196 -17.37 14.24 -3.80
C ILE A 196 -16.84 13.49 -5.03
N LEU A 197 -17.23 13.94 -6.25
CA LEU A 197 -16.75 13.33 -7.49
C LEU A 197 -15.26 13.58 -7.70
N ILE A 198 -14.77 14.74 -7.29
CA ILE A 198 -13.33 15.05 -7.34
C ILE A 198 -12.54 14.13 -6.43
N VAL A 199 -13.00 13.93 -5.18
CA VAL A 199 -12.40 12.96 -4.27
C VAL A 199 -12.48 11.54 -4.85
N GLY A 200 -13.60 11.17 -5.47
CA GLY A 200 -13.74 9.88 -6.17
C GLY A 200 -12.72 9.70 -7.29
N ALA A 201 -12.46 10.75 -8.09
CA ALA A 201 -11.43 10.74 -9.12
C ALA A 201 -10.03 10.51 -8.55
N MET A 202 -9.71 11.14 -7.43
CA MET A 202 -8.43 11.01 -6.73
C MET A 202 -8.17 9.58 -6.24
N VAL A 203 -9.23 8.86 -5.82
CA VAL A 203 -9.13 7.46 -5.35
C VAL A 203 -8.76 6.51 -6.49
N VAL A 204 -9.18 6.83 -7.71
CA VAL A 204 -8.97 5.99 -8.90
C VAL A 204 -7.60 6.20 -9.51
N GLY A 205 -7.00 7.37 -9.35
CA GLY A 205 -5.72 7.74 -9.98
C GLY A 205 -4.52 6.96 -9.43
N PRO A 206 -3.73 6.27 -10.28
CA PRO A 206 -2.59 5.47 -9.87
C PRO A 206 -1.25 6.23 -9.95
N GLU A 207 -1.25 7.56 -10.07
CA GLU A 207 -0.07 8.38 -10.38
C GLU A 207 0.98 8.39 -9.26
N TYR A 208 0.57 8.12 -8.02
CA TYR A 208 1.50 8.13 -6.87
C TYR A 208 2.66 7.16 -7.02
N GLY A 209 2.38 5.92 -7.46
CA GLY A 209 3.42 4.92 -7.71
C GLY A 209 4.45 5.39 -8.74
N ALA A 210 4.00 6.12 -9.78
CA ALA A 210 4.88 6.69 -10.78
C ALA A 210 5.78 7.79 -10.21
N ILE A 211 5.24 8.70 -9.37
CA ILE A 211 6.00 9.75 -8.69
C ILE A 211 7.08 9.14 -7.78
N LEU A 212 6.70 8.12 -7.00
CA LEU A 212 7.66 7.39 -6.16
C LEU A 212 8.74 6.69 -6.97
N SER A 213 8.37 6.07 -8.10
CA SER A 213 9.31 5.41 -8.99
C SER A 213 10.33 6.39 -9.58
N VAL A 214 9.90 7.61 -9.96
CA VAL A 214 10.83 8.68 -10.37
C VAL A 214 11.80 9.00 -9.23
N ALA A 215 11.28 9.28 -8.04
CA ALA A 215 12.09 9.66 -6.88
C ALA A 215 13.10 8.57 -6.49
N PHE A 216 12.65 7.32 -6.48
CA PHE A 216 13.48 6.17 -6.15
C PHE A 216 14.60 5.94 -7.18
N ALA A 217 14.27 6.02 -8.48
CA ALA A 217 15.25 5.90 -9.55
C ALA A 217 16.31 7.01 -9.49
N VAL A 218 15.89 8.26 -9.22
CA VAL A 218 16.82 9.39 -9.01
C VAL A 218 17.74 9.12 -7.82
N THR A 219 17.20 8.66 -6.70
CA THR A 219 17.96 8.35 -5.47
C THR A 219 19.01 7.25 -5.72
N ARG A 220 18.71 6.30 -6.59
CA ARG A 220 19.61 5.21 -7.00
C ARG A 220 20.54 5.57 -8.16
N ARG A 221 20.44 6.78 -8.71
CA ARG A 221 21.14 7.22 -9.91
C ARG A 221 20.82 6.38 -11.17
N ASP A 222 19.64 5.75 -11.18
CA ASP A 222 19.09 5.07 -12.36
C ASP A 222 18.36 6.10 -13.24
N PHE A 223 19.11 6.89 -13.98
CA PHE A 223 18.55 7.91 -14.88
C PHE A 223 17.63 7.34 -15.96
N PRO A 224 17.94 6.18 -16.60
CA PRO A 224 17.02 5.56 -17.55
C PRO A 224 15.68 5.20 -16.92
N GLY A 225 15.69 4.64 -15.72
CA GLY A 225 14.47 4.34 -14.94
C GLY A 225 13.67 5.58 -14.58
N ALA A 226 14.36 6.65 -14.14
CA ALA A 226 13.73 7.93 -13.81
C ALA A 226 13.03 8.54 -15.04
N VAL A 227 13.71 8.57 -16.19
CA VAL A 227 13.14 9.09 -17.44
C VAL A 227 11.96 8.27 -17.91
N ARG A 228 12.02 6.94 -17.81
CA ARG A 228 10.91 6.05 -18.15
C ARG A 228 9.68 6.36 -17.30
N SER A 229 9.83 6.44 -15.99
CA SER A 229 8.73 6.74 -15.07
C SER A 229 8.18 8.16 -15.27
N ALA A 230 9.03 9.14 -15.49
CA ALA A 230 8.61 10.51 -15.77
C ALA A 230 7.86 10.62 -17.12
N ARG A 231 8.29 9.89 -18.15
CA ARG A 231 7.56 9.83 -19.44
C ARG A 231 6.21 9.16 -19.28
N ALA A 232 6.12 8.05 -18.53
CA ALA A 232 4.85 7.39 -18.26
C ALA A 232 3.88 8.33 -17.52
N LEU A 233 4.36 9.05 -16.51
CA LEU A 233 3.59 10.03 -15.77
C LEU A 233 3.10 11.17 -16.67
N GLY A 234 3.99 11.75 -17.49
CA GLY A 234 3.66 12.82 -18.42
C GLY A 234 2.65 12.38 -19.49
N THR A 235 2.85 11.20 -20.09
CA THR A 235 1.89 10.65 -21.07
C THR A 235 0.55 10.29 -20.43
N GLY A 236 0.55 9.77 -19.20
CA GLY A 236 -0.67 9.47 -18.46
C GLY A 236 -1.49 10.73 -18.16
N PHE A 237 -0.86 11.79 -17.66
CA PHE A 237 -1.55 13.08 -17.45
C PHE A 237 -2.00 13.71 -18.78
N ALA A 238 -1.20 13.65 -19.82
CA ALA A 238 -1.61 14.14 -21.13
C ALA A 238 -2.87 13.43 -21.65
N LEU A 239 -2.96 12.09 -21.49
CA LEU A 239 -4.15 11.32 -21.85
C LEU A 239 -5.36 11.69 -20.99
N ALA A 240 -5.17 11.89 -19.67
CA ALA A 240 -6.23 12.34 -18.77
C ALA A 240 -6.75 13.74 -19.15
N VAL A 241 -5.85 14.67 -19.46
CA VAL A 241 -6.21 16.03 -19.97
C VAL A 241 -6.98 15.94 -21.29
N VAL A 242 -6.51 15.13 -22.24
CA VAL A 242 -7.21 14.92 -23.52
C VAL A 242 -8.58 14.30 -23.29
N GLY A 243 -8.69 13.30 -22.42
CA GLY A 243 -9.99 12.71 -22.05
C GLY A 243 -10.94 13.75 -21.46
N ALA A 244 -10.48 14.56 -20.50
CA ALA A 244 -11.25 15.63 -19.89
C ALA A 244 -11.65 16.72 -20.91
N LEU A 245 -10.74 17.08 -21.83
CA LEU A 245 -10.99 18.01 -22.93
C LEU A 245 -12.11 17.49 -23.85
N LEU A 246 -12.00 16.24 -24.29
CA LEU A 246 -12.99 15.63 -25.18
C LEU A 246 -14.37 15.58 -24.52
N LEU A 247 -14.43 15.19 -23.24
CA LEU A 247 -15.68 15.21 -22.47
C LEU A 247 -16.25 16.63 -22.37
N GLY A 248 -15.42 17.61 -22.03
CA GLY A 248 -15.82 19.02 -21.97
C GLY A 248 -16.34 19.54 -23.30
N LEU A 249 -15.69 19.18 -24.42
CA LEU A 249 -16.17 19.54 -25.77
C LEU A 249 -17.52 18.89 -26.12
N ILE A 250 -17.72 17.61 -25.77
CA ILE A 250 -18.99 16.90 -25.95
C ILE A 250 -20.10 17.60 -25.15
N VAL A 251 -19.85 17.88 -23.87
CA VAL A 251 -20.82 18.57 -23.00
C VAL A 251 -21.18 19.95 -23.56
N ARG A 252 -20.20 20.73 -24.02
CA ARG A 252 -20.40 22.04 -24.63
C ARG A 252 -21.18 21.94 -25.94
N TRP A 253 -20.85 20.95 -26.80
CA TRP A 253 -21.52 20.77 -28.09
C TRP A 253 -22.95 20.28 -27.95
N THR A 254 -23.23 19.45 -26.96
CA THR A 254 -24.59 18.93 -26.68
C THR A 254 -25.47 19.92 -25.90
N GLY A 255 -24.88 20.98 -25.37
CA GLY A 255 -25.62 21.97 -24.52
C GLY A 255 -26.02 21.38 -23.15
N LEU A 256 -25.37 20.27 -22.71
CA LEU A 256 -25.64 19.65 -21.42
C LEU A 256 -24.82 20.29 -20.28
N GLU A 257 -24.26 21.47 -20.53
CA GLU A 257 -23.49 22.18 -19.51
C GLU A 257 -24.39 22.61 -18.33
N PRO A 258 -23.96 22.38 -17.08
CA PRO A 258 -24.69 22.83 -15.90
C PRO A 258 -24.83 24.37 -15.90
N ALA A 259 -26.03 24.88 -15.61
CA ALA A 259 -26.31 26.29 -15.61
C ALA A 259 -25.39 27.13 -14.69
N ALA A 260 -24.94 26.57 -13.59
CA ALA A 260 -23.98 27.22 -12.70
C ALA A 260 -22.62 27.41 -13.38
N TYR A 261 -22.17 26.42 -14.14
CA TYR A 261 -20.87 26.45 -14.83
C TYR A 261 -20.90 27.46 -16.00
N SER A 262 -21.98 27.49 -16.78
CA SER A 262 -22.16 28.45 -17.86
C SER A 262 -22.33 29.88 -17.35
N ALA A 263 -22.92 30.08 -16.17
CA ALA A 263 -23.00 31.38 -15.50
C ALA A 263 -21.65 31.84 -14.87
N GLY A 264 -20.56 31.08 -15.03
CA GLY A 264 -19.25 31.43 -14.49
C GLY A 264 -19.08 31.12 -13.00
N VAL A 265 -20.01 30.43 -12.37
CA VAL A 265 -19.91 30.00 -10.96
C VAL A 265 -19.09 28.70 -10.90
N ARG A 266 -17.78 28.83 -10.70
CA ARG A 266 -16.81 27.74 -10.77
C ARG A 266 -15.93 27.70 -9.52
N PRO A 267 -16.49 27.56 -8.29
CA PRO A 267 -15.74 27.64 -7.06
C PRO A 267 -14.64 26.56 -6.99
N VAL A 268 -14.94 25.35 -7.43
CA VAL A 268 -14.01 24.23 -7.41
C VAL A 268 -12.85 24.43 -8.38
N SER A 269 -13.11 24.84 -9.62
CA SER A 269 -12.07 25.17 -10.59
C SER A 269 -11.18 26.31 -10.09
N ASN A 270 -11.75 27.36 -9.50
CA ASN A 270 -11.00 28.48 -8.94
C ASN A 270 -10.05 28.08 -7.82
N LEU A 271 -10.41 27.10 -7.00
CA LEU A 271 -9.52 26.56 -5.96
C LEU A 271 -8.32 25.79 -6.57
N ILE A 272 -8.55 25.15 -7.72
CA ILE A 272 -7.53 24.32 -8.38
C ILE A 272 -6.57 25.17 -9.21
N ASN A 273 -7.06 26.20 -9.91
CA ASN A 273 -6.28 26.95 -10.90
C ASN A 273 -5.45 28.12 -10.33
N THR A 274 -5.44 28.31 -9.01
CA THR A 274 -4.70 29.39 -8.32
C THR A 274 -3.60 28.83 -7.43
N PRO A 275 -2.42 28.46 -8.02
CA PRO A 275 -1.29 27.99 -7.21
C PRO A 275 -0.84 29.08 -6.23
N ASN A 276 -0.76 28.72 -4.94
CA ASN A 276 -0.40 29.62 -3.87
C ASN A 276 0.48 28.90 -2.83
N TRP A 277 0.92 29.62 -1.80
CA TRP A 277 1.71 29.06 -0.72
C TRP A 277 1.04 27.88 0.01
N PHE A 278 -0.28 27.90 0.12
CA PHE A 278 -1.03 26.80 0.74
C PHE A 278 -0.98 25.54 -0.12
N SER A 279 -1.04 25.68 -1.45
CA SER A 279 -0.87 24.58 -2.38
C SER A 279 0.50 23.91 -2.21
N PHE A 280 1.57 24.71 -2.07
CA PHE A 280 2.93 24.19 -1.81
C PHE A 280 2.98 23.43 -0.49
N ILE A 281 2.44 23.99 0.60
CA ILE A 281 2.43 23.36 1.94
C ILE A 281 1.67 22.03 1.89
N VAL A 282 0.48 22.02 1.27
CA VAL A 282 -0.34 20.81 1.15
C VAL A 282 0.39 19.74 0.34
N ALA A 283 0.99 20.09 -0.79
CA ALA A 283 1.77 19.15 -1.60
C ALA A 283 2.98 18.59 -0.83
N ALA A 284 3.68 19.43 -0.06
CA ALA A 284 4.80 18.99 0.75
C ALA A 284 4.36 18.04 1.88
N LEU A 285 3.29 18.36 2.59
CA LEU A 285 2.72 17.50 3.63
C LEU A 285 2.21 16.19 3.06
N ALA A 286 1.53 16.22 1.91
CA ALA A 286 1.09 15.02 1.20
C ALA A 286 2.28 14.12 0.81
N GLY A 287 3.38 14.71 0.36
CA GLY A 287 4.62 13.99 0.08
C GLY A 287 5.21 13.31 1.32
N VAL A 288 5.22 14.00 2.48
CA VAL A 288 5.68 13.42 3.75
C VAL A 288 4.77 12.27 4.18
N VAL A 289 3.44 12.45 4.14
CA VAL A 289 2.48 11.38 4.42
C VAL A 289 2.73 10.18 3.53
N GLY A 290 2.96 10.41 2.24
CA GLY A 290 3.25 9.34 1.28
C GLY A 290 4.49 8.52 1.64
N ILE A 291 5.57 9.18 2.09
CA ILE A 291 6.81 8.50 2.49
C ILE A 291 6.61 7.71 3.79
N VAL A 292 5.96 8.31 4.80
CA VAL A 292 5.67 7.63 6.07
C VAL A 292 4.84 6.39 5.83
N SER A 293 3.85 6.49 4.97
CA SER A 293 2.94 5.41 4.65
C SER A 293 3.56 4.24 3.89
N LEU A 294 4.65 4.46 3.16
CA LEU A 294 5.41 3.38 2.54
C LEU A 294 6.01 2.41 3.57
N THR A 295 6.28 2.91 4.77
CA THR A 295 6.89 2.13 5.85
C THR A 295 5.87 1.45 6.74
N GLU A 296 4.60 1.85 6.65
CA GLU A 296 3.52 1.17 7.35
C GLU A 296 2.89 0.10 6.45
N SER A 297 2.85 -1.13 6.92
CA SER A 297 2.22 -2.25 6.22
C SER A 297 0.68 -2.14 6.13
N ARG A 298 0.11 -1.12 6.80
CA ARG A 298 -1.34 -0.92 6.89
C ARG A 298 -1.87 -0.05 5.75
N SER A 299 -2.70 -0.67 4.91
CA SER A 299 -3.64 -0.08 3.92
C SER A 299 -3.11 1.05 3.04
N SER A 300 -2.58 0.68 1.88
CA SER A 300 -2.13 1.58 0.82
C SER A 300 -3.24 2.43 0.16
N THR A 301 -4.50 2.06 0.30
CA THR A 301 -5.62 2.67 -0.43
C THR A 301 -5.93 4.09 0.02
N LEU A 302 -5.92 4.35 1.34
CA LEU A 302 -6.19 5.71 1.86
C LEU A 302 -5.05 6.69 1.56
N ILE A 303 -3.86 6.20 1.34
CA ILE A 303 -2.67 7.00 1.10
C ILE A 303 -2.68 7.59 -0.31
N GLY A 304 -3.10 6.79 -1.29
CA GLY A 304 -3.29 7.26 -2.66
C GLY A 304 -4.23 8.47 -2.72
N VAL A 305 -5.29 8.47 -1.90
CA VAL A 305 -6.26 9.57 -1.82
C VAL A 305 -5.60 10.88 -1.39
N PHE A 306 -4.78 10.87 -0.33
CA PHE A 306 -4.15 12.09 0.18
C PHE A 306 -3.13 12.70 -0.78
N ILE A 307 -2.50 11.89 -1.61
CA ILE A 307 -1.44 12.34 -2.53
C ILE A 307 -2.02 12.80 -3.84
N SER A 308 -3.08 12.15 -4.29
CA SER A 308 -3.83 12.51 -5.50
C SER A 308 -4.69 13.78 -5.33
N VAL A 309 -4.82 14.31 -4.11
CA VAL A 309 -5.65 15.48 -3.78
C VAL A 309 -5.42 16.67 -4.71
N THR A 310 -4.25 16.76 -5.31
CA THR A 310 -3.88 17.97 -6.04
C THR A 310 -3.49 17.75 -7.51
N THR A 311 -3.29 16.48 -7.94
CA THR A 311 -2.81 16.17 -9.30
C THR A 311 -3.92 15.87 -10.29
N ILE A 312 -4.83 14.94 -9.97
CA ILE A 312 -5.94 14.56 -10.85
C ILE A 312 -6.92 15.73 -11.10
N PRO A 313 -7.35 16.48 -10.05
CA PRO A 313 -8.21 17.63 -10.27
C PRO A 313 -7.58 18.68 -11.19
N ALA A 314 -6.29 18.95 -11.03
CA ALA A 314 -5.59 19.90 -11.88
C ALA A 314 -5.52 19.42 -13.34
N ALA A 315 -5.22 18.14 -13.57
CA ALA A 315 -5.23 17.55 -14.91
C ALA A 315 -6.62 17.63 -15.56
N SER A 316 -7.67 17.33 -14.79
CA SER A 316 -9.07 17.42 -15.26
C SER A 316 -9.47 18.86 -15.59
N ASP A 317 -9.08 19.82 -14.73
CA ASP A 317 -9.42 21.23 -14.93
C ASP A 317 -8.71 21.85 -16.14
N ILE A 318 -7.48 21.43 -16.45
CA ILE A 318 -6.79 21.81 -17.70
C ILE A 318 -7.67 21.47 -18.91
N GLY A 319 -8.18 20.23 -18.97
CA GLY A 319 -9.00 19.75 -20.08
C GLY A 319 -10.32 20.47 -20.17
N VAL A 320 -11.06 20.58 -19.07
CA VAL A 320 -12.36 21.23 -19.01
C VAL A 320 -12.23 22.72 -19.34
N SER A 321 -11.32 23.45 -18.69
CA SER A 321 -11.09 24.86 -18.91
C SER A 321 -10.68 25.16 -20.36
N ALA A 322 -9.87 24.31 -20.97
CA ALA A 322 -9.53 24.43 -22.40
C ALA A 322 -10.73 24.21 -23.30
N ALA A 323 -11.61 23.24 -23.00
CA ALA A 323 -12.85 22.99 -23.77
C ALA A 323 -13.80 24.20 -23.80
N PHE A 324 -13.87 24.94 -22.69
CA PHE A 324 -14.72 26.14 -22.56
C PHE A 324 -14.01 27.45 -22.94
N GLY A 325 -12.78 27.37 -23.45
CA GLY A 325 -12.03 28.52 -23.92
C GLY A 325 -11.43 29.40 -22.83
N SER A 326 -11.39 28.90 -21.58
CA SER A 326 -10.79 29.58 -20.42
C SER A 326 -9.29 29.30 -20.33
N GLY A 327 -8.52 29.79 -21.30
CA GLY A 327 -7.06 29.52 -21.39
C GLY A 327 -6.28 29.96 -20.15
N ARG A 328 -6.71 30.99 -19.43
CA ARG A 328 -6.08 31.48 -18.20
C ARG A 328 -6.24 30.47 -17.06
N GLU A 329 -7.44 29.89 -16.89
CA GLU A 329 -7.75 28.87 -15.91
C GLU A 329 -6.96 27.59 -16.23
N ALA A 330 -6.98 27.14 -17.50
CA ALA A 330 -6.22 25.99 -17.95
C ALA A 330 -4.72 26.14 -17.68
N TRP A 331 -4.13 27.33 -17.89
CA TRP A 331 -2.74 27.60 -17.57
C TRP A 331 -2.45 27.58 -16.07
N GLY A 332 -3.36 28.14 -15.25
CA GLY A 332 -3.26 28.10 -13.80
C GLY A 332 -3.23 26.66 -13.27
N SER A 333 -4.12 25.81 -13.79
CA SER A 333 -4.17 24.39 -13.42
C SER A 333 -2.97 23.60 -13.93
N ALA A 334 -2.40 23.95 -15.08
CA ALA A 334 -1.15 23.36 -15.56
C ALA A 334 0.03 23.70 -14.63
N LEU A 335 0.12 24.94 -14.17
CA LEU A 335 1.11 25.36 -13.19
C LEU A 335 0.91 24.64 -11.84
N GLN A 336 -0.32 24.47 -11.39
CA GLN A 336 -0.67 23.74 -10.18
C GLN A 336 -0.28 22.28 -10.29
N LEU A 337 -0.57 21.61 -11.40
CA LEU A 337 -0.16 20.22 -11.65
C LEU A 337 1.36 20.08 -11.61
N LEU A 338 2.07 20.95 -12.31
CA LEU A 338 3.54 20.95 -12.33
C LEU A 338 4.12 21.17 -10.94
N LEU A 339 3.62 22.16 -10.19
CA LEU A 339 4.04 22.44 -8.83
C LEU A 339 3.88 21.19 -7.94
N ASN A 340 2.71 20.56 -7.99
CA ASN A 340 2.42 19.39 -7.17
C ASN A 340 3.34 18.21 -7.52
N VAL A 341 3.52 17.88 -8.79
CA VAL A 341 4.40 16.79 -9.23
C VAL A 341 5.85 17.07 -8.82
N VAL A 342 6.34 18.30 -9.00
CA VAL A 342 7.69 18.67 -8.63
C VAL A 342 7.91 18.61 -7.12
N VAL A 343 6.98 19.18 -6.33
CA VAL A 343 7.09 19.18 -4.86
C VAL A 343 7.01 17.77 -4.29
N LEU A 344 6.04 16.97 -4.73
CA LEU A 344 5.90 15.58 -4.30
C LEU A 344 7.16 14.76 -4.62
N THR A 345 7.68 14.90 -5.85
CA THR A 345 8.91 14.21 -6.26
C THR A 345 10.11 14.67 -5.45
N ALA A 346 10.26 15.98 -5.22
CA ALA A 346 11.36 16.52 -4.43
C ALA A 346 11.32 16.05 -2.97
N VAL A 347 10.14 16.07 -2.36
CA VAL A 347 9.94 15.55 -1.00
C VAL A 347 10.26 14.05 -0.94
N ALA A 348 9.88 13.28 -1.96
CA ALA A 348 10.19 11.86 -2.01
C ALA A 348 11.70 11.59 -2.19
N ILE A 349 12.39 12.36 -3.04
CA ILE A 349 13.85 12.25 -3.25
C ILE A 349 14.63 12.52 -1.95
N VAL A 350 14.19 13.49 -1.15
CA VAL A 350 14.84 13.84 0.12
C VAL A 350 14.38 12.90 1.24
N GLY A 351 13.11 12.56 1.27
CA GLY A 351 12.49 11.83 2.37
C GLY A 351 12.87 10.36 2.42
N LEU A 352 12.92 9.67 1.27
CA LEU A 352 13.28 8.24 1.22
C LEU A 352 14.68 7.95 1.83
N PRO A 353 15.77 8.63 1.43
CA PRO A 353 17.07 8.39 2.04
C PRO A 353 17.14 8.88 3.49
N THR A 354 16.44 9.95 3.82
CA THR A 354 16.38 10.47 5.20
C THR A 354 15.72 9.45 6.14
N GLN A 355 14.58 8.92 5.75
CA GLN A 355 13.88 7.91 6.51
C GLN A 355 14.75 6.64 6.68
N ARG A 356 15.38 6.17 5.59
CA ARG A 356 16.31 5.05 5.64
C ARG A 356 17.51 5.32 6.56
N ALA A 357 18.02 6.55 6.58
CA ALA A 357 19.12 6.94 7.46
C ALA A 357 18.70 6.98 8.95
N ILE A 358 17.50 7.49 9.24
CA ILE A 358 16.92 7.50 10.60
C ILE A 358 16.79 6.08 11.12
N TRP A 359 16.17 5.17 10.36
CA TRP A 359 15.98 3.78 10.77
C TRP A 359 17.31 3.05 10.97
N ARG A 360 18.29 3.22 10.06
CA ARG A 360 19.63 2.64 10.22
C ARG A 360 20.37 3.14 11.46
N ARG A 361 20.21 4.42 11.83
CA ARG A 361 20.79 4.94 13.07
C ARG A 361 20.14 4.33 14.30
N TRP A 362 18.84 4.11 14.25
CA TRP A 362 18.08 3.47 15.29
C TRP A 362 18.49 2.00 15.47
N GLU A 363 18.58 1.24 14.40
CA GLU A 363 19.03 -0.17 14.41
C GLU A 363 20.43 -0.31 15.03
N ARG A 364 21.35 0.58 14.67
CA ARG A 364 22.71 0.58 15.25
C ARG A 364 22.71 0.86 16.76
N ARG A 365 21.98 1.88 17.21
CA ARG A 365 21.90 2.23 18.64
C ARG A 365 21.29 1.12 19.48
N THR A 366 20.28 0.44 18.97
CA THR A 366 19.65 -0.69 19.67
C THR A 366 20.57 -1.90 19.71
N ALA A 367 21.31 -2.18 18.64
CA ALA A 367 22.33 -3.24 18.61
C ALA A 367 23.47 -2.99 19.63
N GLU A 368 23.98 -1.75 19.70
CA GLU A 368 25.01 -1.34 20.67
C GLU A 368 24.51 -1.46 22.12
N ALA A 369 23.25 -1.04 22.38
CA ALA A 369 22.66 -1.15 23.71
C ALA A 369 22.43 -2.61 24.15
N GLN A 370 22.19 -3.51 23.22
CA GLN A 370 22.07 -4.96 23.50
C GLN A 370 23.44 -5.60 23.75
N ALA A 371 24.44 -5.28 22.93
CA ALA A 371 25.81 -5.78 23.13
C ALA A 371 26.40 -5.34 24.47
N GLY A 372 26.03 -4.16 24.97
CA GLY A 372 26.44 -3.66 26.29
C GLY A 372 25.73 -4.32 27.50
N ARG A 373 24.62 -5.04 27.26
CA ARG A 373 23.86 -5.76 28.30
C ARG A 373 24.27 -7.23 28.48
N ASP A 374 24.96 -7.82 27.50
CA ASP A 374 25.39 -9.22 27.49
C ASP A 374 26.82 -9.52 28.01
N PRO A 375 27.64 -8.62 28.56
CA PRO A 375 28.98 -8.99 29.04
C PRO A 375 28.99 -9.91 30.29
N ALA A 376 27.83 -10.21 30.89
CA ALA A 376 27.77 -10.93 32.18
C ALA A 376 27.51 -12.45 32.07
N GLN A 377 27.33 -13.04 30.88
CA GLN A 377 27.03 -14.49 30.73
C GLN A 377 28.16 -15.31 30.13
N GLY A 378 29.33 -14.70 29.89
CA GLY A 378 30.51 -15.40 29.34
C GLY A 378 31.59 -15.85 30.37
N SER A 379 31.31 -15.74 31.68
CA SER A 379 32.26 -16.15 32.72
C SER A 379 31.58 -16.95 33.84
N SER A 380 31.11 -18.14 33.51
CA SER A 380 30.83 -19.16 34.52
C SER A 380 30.99 -20.56 33.93
#